data_50f1867f269c81af4789943dca4d5f8f
#
_entry.id   50f1867f269c81af4789943dca4d5f8f
#
_cell.length_a   1.000
_cell.length_b   1.000
_cell.length_c   1.000
_cell.angle_alpha   90.00
_cell.angle_beta   90.00
_cell.angle_gamma   90.00
#
_symmetry.space_group_name_H-M   'P 1'
#
loop_
_entity.id
_entity.type
_entity.pdbx_description
1 polymer ?
#
loop_
_entity_poly.entity_id
_entity_poly.type
_entity_poly.pdbx_seq_one_letter_code
_entity_poly.pdbx_strand_id
1 'polypeptide(L)'
;MSNNRNRNENQTIEKKIVIAERDNIAALLENKKVTDFFIQRGDVLLGDVYMSTVDNILPSIDAAFVNVGTDKMGFLHAEDVMGKGSLKDKLSPKQKLVVQVVKEPTGHKGPRVTTEISLPGRFLVLMPYEPGVSVSKKIENSKERARLKAIVNLIKPVGVGVIIRTEAEGQSEADIQEDLEILLEKWNNIITSSETLDAPSLIYRDQDLLYKVIREACTEDVSEIIVDTPFALSRVQTILQNWHIAKGVKVTLYKGTEPLLIAMDIHKEIKAALNVKVNMP
;
A
#
# COMPACT_ATOMS: atom_id res chain seq x y z
N MET A 1 -14.51 43.50 -37.56
CA MET A 1 -13.33 42.98 -36.88
C MET A 1 -13.78 42.49 -35.51
N SER A 2 -14.19 41.23 -35.40
CA SER A 2 -14.68 40.62 -34.17
C SER A 2 -13.58 39.79 -33.57
N ASN A 3 -13.07 40.23 -32.42
CA ASN A 3 -12.10 39.50 -31.61
C ASN A 3 -12.81 38.36 -30.88
N ASN A 4 -12.68 37.14 -31.41
CA ASN A 4 -13.03 35.94 -30.71
C ASN A 4 -11.86 35.59 -29.75
N ARG A 5 -11.95 36.03 -28.51
CA ARG A 5 -11.08 35.54 -27.43
C ARG A 5 -11.59 34.17 -27.01
N ASN A 6 -10.89 33.14 -27.46
CA ASN A 6 -11.01 31.80 -26.88
C ASN A 6 -10.68 31.87 -25.37
N ARG A 7 -11.71 31.85 -24.54
CA ARG A 7 -11.58 31.50 -23.13
C ARG A 7 -11.38 29.97 -23.08
N ASN A 8 -10.15 29.54 -22.93
CA ASN A 8 -9.88 28.23 -22.38
C ASN A 8 -10.42 28.26 -20.94
N GLU A 9 -11.64 27.78 -20.75
CA GLU A 9 -12.14 27.39 -19.41
C GLU A 9 -11.27 26.22 -18.95
N ASN A 10 -10.39 26.49 -17.99
CA ASN A 10 -9.79 25.45 -17.16
C ASN A 10 -10.94 24.74 -16.45
N GLN A 11 -11.46 23.66 -17.04
CA GLN A 11 -12.39 22.78 -16.36
C GLN A 11 -11.60 22.16 -15.19
N THR A 12 -11.90 22.61 -13.99
CA THR A 12 -11.38 22.01 -12.76
C THR A 12 -11.86 20.56 -12.75
N ILE A 13 -10.92 19.62 -12.83
CA ILE A 13 -11.23 18.18 -12.79
C ILE A 13 -11.78 17.89 -11.41
N GLU A 14 -13.03 17.46 -11.32
CA GLU A 14 -13.63 17.04 -10.04
C GLU A 14 -13.21 15.61 -9.73
N LYS A 15 -12.39 15.43 -8.67
CA LYS A 15 -11.99 14.11 -8.19
C LYS A 15 -12.78 13.70 -6.96
N LYS A 16 -13.27 12.46 -6.98
CA LYS A 16 -13.98 11.83 -5.85
C LYS A 16 -13.49 10.42 -5.61
N ILE A 17 -13.48 10.03 -4.35
CA ILE A 17 -13.22 8.65 -3.94
C ILE A 17 -14.53 8.05 -3.44
N VAL A 18 -14.86 6.87 -3.95
CA VAL A 18 -16.04 6.09 -3.52
C VAL A 18 -15.54 4.80 -2.86
N ILE A 19 -15.94 4.55 -1.62
CA ILE A 19 -15.51 3.38 -0.85
C ILE A 19 -16.74 2.58 -0.42
N ALA A 20 -16.95 1.45 -1.06
CA ALA A 20 -17.92 0.43 -0.66
C ALA A 20 -17.22 -0.59 0.24
N GLU A 21 -17.15 -0.28 1.54
CA GLU A 21 -16.47 -1.12 2.52
C GLU A 21 -17.09 -2.51 2.60
N ARG A 22 -18.42 -2.60 2.51
CA ARG A 22 -19.16 -3.88 2.53
C ARG A 22 -18.77 -4.81 1.39
N ASP A 23 -18.40 -4.24 0.25
CA ASP A 23 -18.01 -4.99 -0.96
C ASP A 23 -16.49 -5.17 -1.04
N ASN A 24 -15.71 -4.55 -0.13
CA ASN A 24 -14.24 -4.45 -0.20
C ASN A 24 -13.75 -3.86 -1.52
N ILE A 25 -14.45 -2.85 -2.03
CA ILE A 25 -14.13 -2.17 -3.29
C ILE A 25 -14.12 -0.66 -3.07
N ALA A 26 -13.12 0.00 -3.64
CA ALA A 26 -13.12 1.45 -3.79
C ALA A 26 -12.75 1.85 -5.21
N ALA A 27 -13.15 3.07 -5.60
CA ALA A 27 -12.88 3.64 -6.90
C ALA A 27 -12.49 5.12 -6.77
N LEU A 28 -11.52 5.54 -7.59
CA LEU A 28 -11.24 6.95 -7.86
C LEU A 28 -12.03 7.36 -9.11
N LEU A 29 -12.74 8.48 -9.00
CA LEU A 29 -13.51 9.05 -10.09
C LEU A 29 -12.95 10.42 -10.47
N GLU A 30 -12.74 10.65 -11.76
CA GLU A 30 -12.46 11.95 -12.36
C GLU A 30 -13.61 12.34 -13.29
N ASN A 31 -14.28 13.46 -13.01
CA ASN A 31 -15.45 13.90 -13.78
C ASN A 31 -16.50 12.80 -13.99
N LYS A 32 -16.81 12.04 -12.91
CA LYS A 32 -17.74 10.90 -12.87
C LYS A 32 -17.29 9.64 -13.62
N LYS A 33 -16.09 9.59 -14.19
CA LYS A 33 -15.52 8.39 -14.80
C LYS A 33 -14.56 7.74 -13.81
N VAL A 34 -14.58 6.43 -13.73
CA VAL A 34 -13.63 5.68 -12.90
C VAL A 34 -12.26 5.66 -13.59
N THR A 35 -11.24 6.09 -12.87
CA THR A 35 -9.84 6.05 -13.33
C THR A 35 -9.07 4.91 -12.68
N ASP A 36 -9.37 4.61 -11.42
CA ASP A 36 -8.69 3.56 -10.66
C ASP A 36 -9.66 2.76 -9.81
N PHE A 37 -9.34 1.46 -9.65
CA PHE A 37 -10.03 0.55 -8.76
C PHE A 37 -9.09 -0.01 -7.69
N PHE A 38 -9.61 -0.09 -6.47
CA PHE A 38 -8.98 -0.76 -5.35
C PHE A 38 -9.91 -1.90 -4.92
N ILE A 39 -9.46 -3.13 -5.07
CA ILE A 39 -10.26 -4.31 -4.72
C ILE A 39 -9.45 -5.14 -3.74
N GLN A 40 -10.04 -5.43 -2.58
CA GLN A 40 -9.44 -6.29 -1.58
C GLN A 40 -10.15 -7.65 -1.59
N ARG A 41 -9.43 -8.70 -1.90
CA ARG A 41 -9.96 -10.07 -1.98
C ARG A 41 -8.98 -11.05 -1.37
N GLY A 42 -9.51 -12.04 -0.64
CA GLY A 42 -8.73 -13.15 -0.09
C GLY A 42 -8.22 -12.91 1.33
N ASP A 43 -7.69 -13.98 1.91
CA ASP A 43 -7.22 -14.02 3.31
C ASP A 43 -5.75 -13.62 3.44
N VAL A 44 -5.00 -13.68 2.35
CA VAL A 44 -3.58 -13.31 2.25
C VAL A 44 -3.44 -12.16 1.28
N LEU A 45 -3.02 -11.00 1.79
CA LEU A 45 -2.96 -9.77 1.04
C LEU A 45 -1.52 -9.32 0.80
N LEU A 46 -1.31 -8.60 -0.29
CA LEU A 46 -0.04 -7.94 -0.58
C LEU A 46 0.37 -7.04 0.60
N GLY A 47 1.61 -7.20 1.08
CA GLY A 47 2.13 -6.44 2.22
C GLY A 47 1.89 -7.08 3.59
N ASP A 48 1.01 -8.09 3.71
CA ASP A 48 0.83 -8.84 4.96
C ASP A 48 2.16 -9.42 5.44
N VAL A 49 2.43 -9.32 6.74
CA VAL A 49 3.62 -9.87 7.39
C VAL A 49 3.22 -11.02 8.29
N TYR A 50 3.87 -12.16 8.11
CA TYR A 50 3.62 -13.39 8.88
C TYR A 50 4.84 -13.83 9.67
N MET A 51 4.60 -14.33 10.87
CA MET A 51 5.50 -15.32 11.48
C MET A 51 5.27 -16.65 10.77
N SER A 52 6.27 -17.18 10.14
CA SER A 52 6.19 -18.41 9.36
C SER A 52 7.19 -19.46 9.83
N THR A 53 7.03 -20.68 9.36
CA THR A 53 8.02 -21.76 9.51
C THR A 53 8.45 -22.29 8.17
N VAL A 54 9.75 -22.56 8.02
CA VAL A 54 10.28 -23.26 6.83
C VAL A 54 9.77 -24.70 6.83
N ASP A 55 8.98 -25.05 5.82
CA ASP A 55 8.47 -26.41 5.66
C ASP A 55 9.45 -27.26 4.83
N ASN A 56 9.80 -26.82 3.65
CA ASN A 56 10.67 -27.56 2.74
C ASN A 56 11.61 -26.61 1.97
N ILE A 57 12.86 -27.04 1.78
CA ILE A 57 13.88 -26.32 1.00
C ILE A 57 14.14 -27.13 -0.27
N LEU A 58 13.99 -26.49 -1.45
CA LEU A 58 14.13 -27.08 -2.77
C LEU A 58 15.28 -26.42 -3.54
N PRO A 59 16.52 -26.87 -3.35
CA PRO A 59 17.70 -26.27 -3.99
C PRO A 59 17.68 -26.35 -5.52
N SER A 60 16.95 -27.31 -6.08
CA SER A 60 16.85 -27.49 -7.54
C SER A 60 16.12 -26.37 -8.26
N ILE A 61 15.34 -25.58 -7.53
CA ILE A 61 14.60 -24.41 -8.04
C ILE A 61 14.93 -23.13 -7.25
N ASP A 62 16.01 -23.14 -6.45
CA ASP A 62 16.45 -22.05 -5.61
C ASP A 62 15.32 -21.43 -4.77
N ALA A 63 14.48 -22.27 -4.15
CA ALA A 63 13.33 -21.82 -3.38
C ALA A 63 13.09 -22.65 -2.12
N ALA A 64 12.34 -22.08 -1.19
CA ALA A 64 11.77 -22.76 -0.03
C ALA A 64 10.24 -22.56 0.01
N PHE A 65 9.54 -23.52 0.58
CA PHE A 65 8.15 -23.35 0.99
C PHE A 65 8.10 -23.05 2.47
N VAL A 66 7.30 -22.05 2.82
CA VAL A 66 7.10 -21.60 4.19
C VAL A 66 5.61 -21.66 4.56
N ASN A 67 5.33 -22.12 5.77
CA ASN A 67 3.97 -22.15 6.29
C ASN A 67 3.60 -20.78 6.85
N VAL A 68 2.63 -20.13 6.21
CA VAL A 68 2.07 -18.83 6.62
C VAL A 68 0.71 -18.96 7.34
N GLY A 69 0.28 -20.20 7.63
CA GLY A 69 -0.98 -20.47 8.35
C GLY A 69 -2.23 -20.50 7.47
N THR A 70 -2.06 -20.65 6.16
CA THR A 70 -3.16 -20.78 5.19
C THR A 70 -3.10 -22.11 4.45
N ASP A 71 -4.12 -22.43 3.66
CA ASP A 71 -4.19 -23.69 2.88
C ASP A 71 -3.04 -23.85 1.89
N LYS A 72 -2.39 -22.75 1.51
CA LYS A 72 -1.30 -22.73 0.54
C LYS A 72 -0.02 -22.23 1.17
N MET A 73 1.06 -22.99 0.96
CA MET A 73 2.40 -22.60 1.40
C MET A 73 2.89 -21.36 0.67
N GLY A 74 3.56 -20.47 1.40
CA GLY A 74 4.29 -19.34 0.82
C GLY A 74 5.50 -19.81 0.04
N PHE A 75 5.71 -19.24 -1.14
CA PHE A 75 6.88 -19.48 -1.99
C PHE A 75 7.94 -18.40 -1.71
N LEU A 76 9.10 -18.82 -1.21
CA LEU A 76 10.23 -17.96 -0.85
C LEU A 76 11.41 -18.30 -1.75
N HIS A 77 11.71 -17.42 -2.72
CA HIS A 77 12.84 -17.59 -3.63
C HIS A 77 14.16 -17.21 -2.95
N ALA A 78 15.28 -17.79 -3.37
CA ALA A 78 16.60 -17.52 -2.77
C ALA A 78 17.01 -16.03 -2.81
N GLU A 79 16.58 -15.30 -3.86
CA GLU A 79 16.78 -13.86 -4.01
C GLU A 79 15.98 -13.04 -2.99
N ASP A 80 14.86 -13.57 -2.50
CA ASP A 80 13.98 -12.93 -1.53
C ASP A 80 14.40 -13.25 -0.07
N VAL A 81 15.50 -14.00 0.12
CA VAL A 81 16.06 -14.34 1.43
C VAL A 81 17.30 -13.52 1.71
N MET A 82 17.25 -12.72 2.77
CA MET A 82 18.39 -11.90 3.20
C MET A 82 19.64 -12.73 3.51
N GLY A 83 20.79 -12.10 3.36
CA GLY A 83 22.10 -12.68 3.66
C GLY A 83 22.82 -13.25 2.43
N LYS A 84 24.10 -13.56 2.61
CA LYS A 84 24.97 -14.11 1.57
C LYS A 84 25.01 -15.63 1.65
N GLY A 85 25.25 -16.30 0.52
CA GLY A 85 25.38 -17.76 0.46
C GLY A 85 24.19 -18.43 -0.23
N SER A 86 24.23 -19.77 -0.28
CA SER A 86 23.17 -20.58 -0.83
C SER A 86 21.94 -20.62 0.08
N LEU A 87 20.80 -21.01 -0.45
CA LEU A 87 19.57 -21.11 0.34
C LEU A 87 19.72 -22.03 1.57
N LYS A 88 20.51 -23.10 1.44
CA LYS A 88 20.79 -24.02 2.55
C LYS A 88 21.68 -23.42 3.64
N ASP A 89 22.48 -22.41 3.30
CA ASP A 89 23.30 -21.68 4.28
C ASP A 89 22.44 -20.67 5.05
N LYS A 90 21.36 -20.20 4.43
CA LYS A 90 20.47 -19.17 4.97
C LYS A 90 19.28 -19.72 5.76
N LEU A 91 18.78 -20.91 5.40
CA LEU A 91 17.56 -21.48 5.96
C LEU A 91 17.77 -22.91 6.43
N SER A 92 17.06 -23.24 7.51
CA SER A 92 16.98 -24.61 8.05
C SER A 92 15.51 -25.06 8.12
N PRO A 93 15.22 -26.36 7.91
CA PRO A 93 13.87 -26.88 8.10
C PRO A 93 13.32 -26.58 9.50
N LYS A 94 12.04 -26.21 9.58
CA LYS A 94 11.34 -25.80 10.82
C LYS A 94 11.85 -24.49 11.45
N GLN A 95 12.75 -23.77 10.80
CA GLN A 95 13.16 -22.44 11.25
C GLN A 95 11.97 -21.49 11.22
N LYS A 96 11.78 -20.74 12.31
CA LYS A 96 10.84 -19.62 12.39
C LYS A 96 11.47 -18.41 11.68
N LEU A 97 10.69 -17.70 10.84
CA LEU A 97 11.12 -16.46 10.18
C LEU A 97 9.94 -15.55 9.89
N VAL A 98 10.22 -14.26 9.93
CA VAL A 98 9.26 -13.23 9.51
C VAL A 98 9.33 -13.09 8.01
N VAL A 99 8.17 -13.16 7.34
CA VAL A 99 8.06 -12.99 5.89
C VAL A 99 6.95 -12.02 5.53
N GLN A 100 7.12 -11.29 4.44
CA GLN A 100 6.13 -10.38 3.87
C GLN A 100 5.64 -10.90 2.53
N VAL A 101 4.35 -10.76 2.28
CA VAL A 101 3.72 -11.12 1.00
C VAL A 101 4.05 -10.08 -0.05
N VAL A 102 4.74 -10.47 -1.12
CA VAL A 102 5.06 -9.62 -2.28
C VAL A 102 4.19 -9.92 -3.50
N LYS A 103 3.48 -11.06 -3.48
CA LYS A 103 2.47 -11.40 -4.48
C LYS A 103 1.42 -12.29 -3.85
N GLU A 104 0.16 -11.92 -4.06
CA GLU A 104 -0.99 -12.68 -3.56
C GLU A 104 -1.10 -14.07 -4.21
N PRO A 105 -1.73 -15.03 -3.52
CA PRO A 105 -1.96 -16.35 -4.09
C PRO A 105 -2.84 -16.27 -5.35
N THR A 106 -2.52 -17.10 -6.35
CA THR A 106 -3.30 -17.13 -7.61
C THR A 106 -3.57 -18.57 -8.04
N GLY A 107 -4.82 -18.90 -8.32
CA GLY A 107 -5.22 -20.25 -8.74
C GLY A 107 -4.74 -21.32 -7.74
N HIS A 108 -3.84 -22.19 -8.16
CA HIS A 108 -3.25 -23.25 -7.32
C HIS A 108 -1.95 -22.84 -6.64
N LYS A 109 -1.39 -21.67 -6.96
CA LYS A 109 -0.12 -21.20 -6.41
C LYS A 109 -0.36 -20.44 -5.09
N GLY A 110 0.49 -20.71 -4.10
CA GLY A 110 0.54 -19.93 -2.87
C GLY A 110 1.12 -18.53 -3.07
N PRO A 111 1.11 -17.70 -2.01
CA PRO A 111 1.67 -16.36 -2.08
C PRO A 111 3.20 -16.41 -2.30
N ARG A 112 3.78 -15.46 -3.05
CA ARG A 112 5.22 -15.22 -3.02
C ARG A 112 5.53 -14.34 -1.82
N VAL A 113 6.56 -14.71 -1.08
CA VAL A 113 6.96 -13.99 0.12
C VAL A 113 8.45 -13.66 0.09
N THR A 114 8.85 -12.66 0.88
CA THR A 114 10.23 -12.22 1.06
C THR A 114 10.57 -12.05 2.54
N THR A 115 11.84 -12.16 2.90
CA THR A 115 12.35 -11.76 4.21
C THR A 115 12.77 -10.28 4.25
N GLU A 116 12.84 -9.63 3.11
CA GLU A 116 13.15 -8.20 2.96
C GLU A 116 11.89 -7.38 3.21
N ILE A 117 11.63 -7.06 4.47
CA ILE A 117 10.42 -6.34 4.88
C ILE A 117 10.49 -4.90 4.40
N SER A 118 9.40 -4.41 3.81
CA SER A 118 9.20 -3.02 3.41
C SER A 118 7.87 -2.49 3.92
N LEU A 119 7.89 -1.33 4.58
CA LEU A 119 6.69 -0.73 5.16
C LEU A 119 6.40 0.59 4.45
N PRO A 120 5.37 0.64 3.60
CA PRO A 120 5.01 1.86 2.89
C PRO A 120 4.24 2.81 3.79
N GLY A 121 4.73 4.07 3.86
CA GLY A 121 4.06 5.23 4.40
C GLY A 121 3.43 6.08 3.31
N ARG A 122 3.05 7.30 3.66
CA ARG A 122 2.55 8.29 2.71
C ARG A 122 3.67 8.83 1.83
N PHE A 123 4.75 9.29 2.43
CA PHE A 123 5.88 9.96 1.80
C PHE A 123 7.12 9.08 1.68
N LEU A 124 7.22 8.07 2.53
CA LEU A 124 8.39 7.22 2.68
C LEU A 124 8.02 5.73 2.54
N VAL A 125 9.02 4.91 2.25
CA VAL A 125 8.97 3.46 2.48
C VAL A 125 10.11 3.10 3.41
N LEU A 126 9.81 2.50 4.54
CA LEU A 126 10.82 2.03 5.49
C LEU A 126 11.34 0.66 5.06
N MET A 127 12.67 0.53 5.00
CA MET A 127 13.41 -0.69 4.68
C MET A 127 14.26 -1.07 5.91
N PRO A 128 13.71 -1.82 6.89
CA PRO A 128 14.39 -2.02 8.17
C PRO A 128 15.75 -2.70 8.08
N TYR A 129 15.95 -3.53 7.06
CA TYR A 129 17.16 -4.35 6.90
C TYR A 129 18.12 -3.88 5.81
N GLU A 130 17.72 -2.91 4.98
CA GLU A 130 18.54 -2.39 3.90
C GLU A 130 18.98 -0.95 4.20
N PRO A 131 20.25 -0.70 4.57
CA PRO A 131 20.70 0.65 4.87
C PRO A 131 20.77 1.52 3.62
N GLY A 132 20.47 2.82 3.79
CA GLY A 132 20.62 3.80 2.73
C GLY A 132 19.38 4.68 2.57
N VAL A 133 19.50 5.71 1.71
CA VAL A 133 18.38 6.59 1.33
C VAL A 133 18.35 6.71 -0.18
N SER A 134 17.24 6.30 -0.77
CA SER A 134 16.95 6.47 -2.19
C SER A 134 15.77 7.40 -2.40
N VAL A 135 15.72 8.06 -3.57
CA VAL A 135 14.66 9.03 -3.90
C VAL A 135 13.98 8.56 -5.19
N SER A 136 12.67 8.62 -5.24
CA SER A 136 11.88 8.29 -6.43
C SER A 136 12.47 8.96 -7.69
N LYS A 137 12.61 8.19 -8.75
CA LYS A 137 13.10 8.71 -10.04
C LYS A 137 12.14 9.72 -10.69
N LYS A 138 10.88 9.72 -10.26
CA LYS A 138 9.85 10.64 -10.76
C LYS A 138 9.99 12.07 -10.21
N ILE A 139 10.74 12.28 -9.12
CA ILE A 139 11.11 13.61 -8.64
C ILE A 139 12.28 14.10 -9.50
N GLU A 140 12.03 14.96 -10.47
CA GLU A 140 13.04 15.38 -11.45
C GLU A 140 13.95 16.52 -10.93
N ASN A 141 13.40 17.38 -10.05
CA ASN A 141 14.12 18.53 -9.52
C ASN A 141 15.30 18.09 -8.62
N SER A 142 16.53 18.31 -9.09
CA SER A 142 17.75 17.89 -8.37
C SER A 142 17.94 18.58 -7.02
N LYS A 143 17.50 19.83 -6.86
CA LYS A 143 17.56 20.55 -5.57
C LYS A 143 16.60 19.94 -4.56
N GLU A 144 15.40 19.62 -5.00
CA GLU A 144 14.39 18.96 -4.17
C GLU A 144 14.81 17.56 -3.76
N ARG A 145 15.38 16.76 -4.68
CA ARG A 145 15.98 15.46 -4.36
C ARG A 145 17.05 15.57 -3.28
N ALA A 146 17.93 16.55 -3.40
CA ALA A 146 18.99 16.80 -2.41
C ALA A 146 18.42 17.23 -1.04
N ARG A 147 17.40 18.10 -1.04
CA ARG A 147 16.70 18.56 0.17
C ARG A 147 16.07 17.38 0.90
N LEU A 148 15.23 16.61 0.25
CA LEU A 148 14.54 15.46 0.82
C LEU A 148 15.52 14.40 1.34
N LYS A 149 16.58 14.13 0.57
CA LYS A 149 17.62 13.18 0.98
C LYS A 149 18.38 13.66 2.23
N ALA A 150 18.64 14.95 2.33
CA ALA A 150 19.29 15.54 3.51
C ALA A 150 18.39 15.41 4.75
N ILE A 151 17.10 15.77 4.66
CA ILE A 151 16.14 15.63 5.75
C ILE A 151 16.12 14.18 6.24
N VAL A 152 15.87 13.21 5.36
CA VAL A 152 15.74 11.79 5.74
C VAL A 152 17.05 11.25 6.34
N ASN A 153 18.22 11.65 5.84
CA ASN A 153 19.50 11.23 6.43
C ASN A 153 19.71 11.77 7.85
N LEU A 154 19.14 12.92 8.19
CA LEU A 154 19.25 13.51 9.52
C LEU A 154 18.32 12.81 10.53
N ILE A 155 17.11 12.43 10.11
CA ILE A 155 16.08 11.93 11.04
C ILE A 155 16.03 10.40 11.15
N LYS A 156 16.52 9.66 10.13
CA LYS A 156 16.44 8.20 10.13
C LYS A 156 17.41 7.56 11.13
N PRO A 157 17.04 6.44 11.77
CA PRO A 157 17.96 5.65 12.57
C PRO A 157 19.13 5.07 11.76
N VAL A 158 20.24 4.79 12.46
CA VAL A 158 21.38 4.08 11.87
C VAL A 158 20.99 2.65 11.50
N GLY A 159 21.46 2.15 10.36
CA GLY A 159 21.18 0.78 9.90
C GLY A 159 19.86 0.60 9.15
N VAL A 160 18.95 1.57 9.22
CA VAL A 160 17.67 1.54 8.53
C VAL A 160 17.77 2.23 7.16
N GLY A 161 17.09 1.70 6.16
CA GLY A 161 16.93 2.31 4.86
C GLY A 161 15.57 2.96 4.66
N VAL A 162 15.56 3.96 3.79
CA VAL A 162 14.34 4.69 3.44
C VAL A 162 14.31 4.99 1.95
N ILE A 163 13.17 4.70 1.32
CA ILE A 163 12.87 5.16 -0.04
C ILE A 163 11.92 6.34 0.06
N ILE A 164 12.31 7.48 -0.52
CA ILE A 164 11.47 8.68 -0.58
C ILE A 164 10.56 8.56 -1.81
N ARG A 165 9.25 8.60 -1.57
CA ARG A 165 8.23 8.50 -2.60
C ARG A 165 8.04 9.82 -3.34
N THR A 166 7.33 9.79 -4.46
CA THR A 166 7.01 10.98 -5.26
C THR A 166 6.16 11.98 -4.49
N GLU A 167 5.26 11.47 -3.67
CA GLU A 167 4.33 12.24 -2.83
C GLU A 167 5.05 13.11 -1.77
N ALA A 168 6.34 12.87 -1.53
CA ALA A 168 7.17 13.67 -0.64
C ALA A 168 7.62 15.01 -1.27
N GLU A 169 7.48 15.17 -2.59
CA GLU A 169 7.87 16.40 -3.30
C GLU A 169 7.09 17.61 -2.75
N GLY A 170 7.81 18.65 -2.34
CA GLY A 170 7.23 19.87 -1.77
C GLY A 170 6.76 19.76 -0.32
N GLN A 171 6.78 18.59 0.31
CA GLN A 171 6.33 18.41 1.69
C GLN A 171 7.31 19.03 2.70
N SER A 172 6.80 19.40 3.87
CA SER A 172 7.60 19.97 4.95
C SER A 172 8.48 18.92 5.63
N GLU A 173 9.52 19.36 6.34
CA GLU A 173 10.35 18.47 7.15
C GLU A 173 9.54 17.77 8.24
N ALA A 174 8.58 18.48 8.84
CA ALA A 174 7.71 17.93 9.87
C ALA A 174 6.83 16.79 9.35
N ASP A 175 6.25 16.93 8.15
CA ASP A 175 5.43 15.87 7.53
C ASP A 175 6.25 14.62 7.22
N ILE A 176 7.48 14.80 6.73
CA ILE A 176 8.41 13.69 6.44
C ILE A 176 8.83 12.99 7.73
N GLN A 177 9.10 13.75 8.81
CA GLN A 177 9.47 13.20 10.11
C GLN A 177 8.31 12.40 10.71
N GLU A 178 7.09 12.95 10.71
CA GLU A 178 5.90 12.28 11.22
C GLU A 178 5.65 10.93 10.51
N ASP A 179 5.75 10.90 9.17
CA ASP A 179 5.59 9.65 8.41
C ASP A 179 6.65 8.61 8.79
N LEU A 180 7.90 9.04 9.02
CA LEU A 180 8.96 8.16 9.49
C LEU A 180 8.70 7.61 10.89
N GLU A 181 8.25 8.44 11.83
CA GLU A 181 7.93 8.03 13.20
C GLU A 181 6.83 6.97 13.22
N ILE A 182 5.76 7.17 12.44
CA ILE A 182 4.67 6.19 12.27
C ILE A 182 5.20 4.86 11.72
N LEU A 183 6.10 4.90 10.74
CA LEU A 183 6.68 3.69 10.16
C LEU A 183 7.60 2.95 11.13
N LEU A 184 8.38 3.67 11.94
CA LEU A 184 9.23 3.09 12.99
C LEU A 184 8.38 2.46 14.10
N GLU A 185 7.28 3.07 14.49
CA GLU A 185 6.34 2.48 15.44
C GLU A 185 5.72 1.19 14.90
N LYS A 186 5.26 1.18 13.65
CA LYS A 186 4.77 -0.04 12.98
C LYS A 186 5.82 -1.15 12.99
N TRP A 187 7.06 -0.80 12.66
CA TRP A 187 8.16 -1.76 12.68
C TRP A 187 8.42 -2.34 14.08
N ASN A 188 8.45 -1.50 15.10
CA ASN A 188 8.60 -1.96 16.49
C ASN A 188 7.46 -2.90 16.91
N ASN A 189 6.22 -2.63 16.52
CA ASN A 189 5.08 -3.49 16.78
C ASN A 189 5.23 -4.85 16.07
N ILE A 190 5.75 -4.89 14.84
CA ILE A 190 6.03 -6.14 14.11
C ILE A 190 7.09 -6.95 14.84
N ILE A 191 8.18 -6.34 15.29
CA ILE A 191 9.25 -7.04 16.04
C ILE A 191 8.71 -7.59 17.34
N THR A 192 8.03 -6.80 18.16
CA THR A 192 7.44 -7.24 19.43
C THR A 192 6.46 -8.39 19.24
N SER A 193 5.62 -8.32 18.20
CA SER A 193 4.68 -9.39 17.87
C SER A 193 5.41 -10.65 17.40
N SER A 194 6.51 -10.51 16.66
CA SER A 194 7.32 -11.64 16.19
C SER A 194 8.00 -12.43 17.31
N GLU A 195 8.29 -11.76 18.42
CA GLU A 195 8.88 -12.40 19.62
C GLU A 195 7.86 -13.15 20.48
N THR A 196 6.59 -12.74 20.40
CA THR A 196 5.52 -13.24 21.28
C THR A 196 4.60 -14.25 20.62
N LEU A 197 4.43 -14.17 19.30
CA LEU A 197 3.49 -15.02 18.57
C LEU A 197 4.13 -16.34 18.12
N ASP A 198 3.32 -17.38 18.18
CA ASP A 198 3.73 -18.66 17.60
C ASP A 198 3.55 -18.69 16.10
N ALA A 199 4.44 -19.43 15.42
CA ALA A 199 4.33 -19.65 13.98
C ALA A 199 3.47 -20.91 13.69
N PRO A 200 2.61 -20.88 12.65
CA PRO A 200 2.37 -19.75 11.74
C PRO A 200 1.33 -18.78 12.30
N SER A 201 1.54 -17.46 12.13
CA SER A 201 0.56 -16.43 12.50
C SER A 201 0.72 -15.14 11.68
N LEU A 202 -0.38 -14.43 11.45
CA LEU A 202 -0.36 -13.08 10.89
C LEU A 202 0.14 -12.13 11.97
N ILE A 203 1.28 -11.45 11.72
CA ILE A 203 1.87 -10.45 12.63
C ILE A 203 1.30 -9.06 12.34
N TYR A 204 1.25 -8.70 11.06
CA TYR A 204 0.89 -7.36 10.64
C TYR A 204 0.13 -7.40 9.31
N ARG A 205 -0.97 -6.69 9.27
CA ARG A 205 -1.71 -6.40 8.02
C ARG A 205 -1.60 -4.93 7.74
N ASP A 206 -0.86 -4.58 6.68
CA ASP A 206 -0.62 -3.17 6.34
C ASP A 206 -1.91 -2.46 5.95
N GLN A 207 -2.89 -3.19 5.44
CA GLN A 207 -3.97 -2.54 4.76
C GLN A 207 -5.32 -3.21 4.95
N ASP A 208 -6.20 -2.46 5.57
CA ASP A 208 -7.56 -2.48 5.08
C ASP A 208 -7.67 -1.51 3.86
N LEU A 209 -8.70 -1.73 3.10
CA LEU A 209 -9.00 -0.97 1.89
C LEU A 209 -8.97 0.55 2.12
N LEU A 210 -9.50 1.03 3.24
CA LEU A 210 -9.62 2.45 3.57
C LEU A 210 -8.26 3.14 3.62
N TYR A 211 -7.33 2.55 4.37
CA TYR A 211 -5.99 3.10 4.54
C TYR A 211 -5.23 3.15 3.21
N LYS A 212 -5.31 2.06 2.44
CA LYS A 212 -4.70 1.97 1.12
C LYS A 212 -5.21 3.03 0.16
N VAL A 213 -6.54 3.15 0.06
CA VAL A 213 -7.18 4.08 -0.86
C VAL A 213 -6.83 5.52 -0.51
N ILE A 214 -6.86 5.90 0.77
CA ILE A 214 -6.53 7.26 1.17
C ILE A 214 -5.06 7.56 0.92
N ARG A 215 -4.16 6.62 1.21
CA ARG A 215 -2.73 6.78 0.95
C ARG A 215 -2.41 6.96 -0.53
N GLU A 216 -3.08 6.20 -1.41
CA GLU A 216 -2.72 6.13 -2.82
C GLU A 216 -3.54 7.06 -3.73
N ALA A 217 -4.79 7.36 -3.34
CA ALA A 217 -5.70 8.12 -4.19
C ALA A 217 -6.11 9.48 -3.61
N CYS A 218 -5.95 9.75 -2.31
CA CYS A 218 -6.35 11.01 -1.71
C CYS A 218 -5.27 12.09 -1.90
N THR A 219 -5.25 12.68 -3.09
CA THR A 219 -4.42 13.82 -3.44
C THR A 219 -5.12 15.14 -3.09
N GLU A 220 -4.40 16.27 -3.16
CA GLU A 220 -4.92 17.60 -2.77
C GLU A 220 -6.13 18.07 -3.60
N ASP A 221 -6.31 17.51 -4.78
CA ASP A 221 -7.39 17.81 -5.72
C ASP A 221 -8.65 16.93 -5.53
N VAL A 222 -8.63 16.01 -4.56
CA VAL A 222 -9.83 15.24 -4.18
C VAL A 222 -10.79 16.13 -3.39
N SER A 223 -12.00 16.31 -3.92
CA SER A 223 -13.04 17.15 -3.33
C SER A 223 -13.91 16.41 -2.32
N GLU A 224 -14.17 15.11 -2.54
CA GLU A 224 -15.10 14.33 -1.73
C GLU A 224 -14.72 12.86 -1.63
N ILE A 225 -14.92 12.28 -0.43
CA ILE A 225 -14.84 10.84 -0.17
C ILE A 225 -16.23 10.37 0.27
N ILE A 226 -16.81 9.40 -0.46
CA ILE A 226 -18.14 8.85 -0.18
C ILE A 226 -17.95 7.43 0.34
N VAL A 227 -18.55 7.12 1.50
CA VAL A 227 -18.47 5.82 2.15
C VAL A 227 -19.86 5.24 2.41
N ASP A 228 -19.98 3.92 2.50
CA ASP A 228 -21.26 3.22 2.67
C ASP A 228 -21.55 2.76 4.11
N THR A 229 -20.59 2.93 5.04
CA THR A 229 -20.79 2.56 6.45
C THR A 229 -20.39 3.69 7.41
N PRO A 230 -21.06 3.79 8.59
CA PRO A 230 -20.65 4.74 9.63
C PRO A 230 -19.24 4.44 10.17
N PHE A 231 -18.82 3.18 10.16
CA PHE A 231 -17.51 2.74 10.60
C PHE A 231 -16.42 3.26 9.63
N ALA A 232 -16.62 3.10 8.32
CA ALA A 232 -15.74 3.67 7.30
C ALA A 232 -15.66 5.21 7.42
N LEU A 233 -16.80 5.89 7.66
CA LEU A 233 -16.83 7.34 7.85
C LEU A 233 -15.89 7.78 8.98
N SER A 234 -16.03 7.18 10.17
CA SER A 234 -15.21 7.52 11.34
C SER A 234 -13.73 7.27 11.08
N ARG A 235 -13.40 6.12 10.47
CA ARG A 235 -12.01 5.74 10.18
C ARG A 235 -11.35 6.64 9.14
N VAL A 236 -12.05 6.95 8.04
CA VAL A 236 -11.56 7.89 7.02
C VAL A 236 -11.27 9.25 7.64
N GLN A 237 -12.19 9.77 8.47
CA GLN A 237 -11.98 11.03 9.18
C GLN A 237 -10.74 10.98 10.08
N THR A 238 -10.54 9.90 10.82
CA THR A 238 -9.35 9.72 11.68
C THR A 238 -8.07 9.68 10.85
N ILE A 239 -8.05 8.94 9.71
CA ILE A 239 -6.88 8.88 8.83
C ILE A 239 -6.54 10.26 8.25
N LEU A 240 -7.56 11.00 7.78
CA LEU A 240 -7.37 12.35 7.24
C LEU A 240 -6.84 13.34 8.30
N GLN A 241 -7.32 13.23 9.54
CA GLN A 241 -6.83 14.02 10.66
C GLN A 241 -5.38 13.72 10.99
N ASN A 242 -5.04 12.43 11.13
CA ASN A 242 -3.68 11.99 11.46
C ASN A 242 -2.67 12.36 10.37
N TRP A 243 -3.10 12.42 9.14
CA TRP A 243 -2.23 12.76 8.01
C TRP A 243 -2.31 14.23 7.59
N HIS A 244 -2.97 15.09 8.40
CA HIS A 244 -3.16 16.51 8.14
C HIS A 244 -3.72 16.85 6.74
N ILE A 245 -4.41 15.87 6.07
CA ILE A 245 -5.06 16.05 4.76
C ILE A 245 -6.39 16.82 4.89
N ALA A 246 -6.81 17.16 6.10
CA ALA A 246 -8.17 17.64 6.40
C ALA A 246 -8.58 18.96 5.73
N LYS A 247 -7.70 19.68 5.06
CA LYS A 247 -8.03 20.95 4.40
C LYS A 247 -8.71 20.71 3.05
N GLY A 248 -10.05 20.69 3.06
CA GLY A 248 -10.85 20.75 1.82
C GLY A 248 -11.55 19.47 1.39
N VAL A 249 -11.20 18.29 1.92
CA VAL A 249 -11.85 17.03 1.55
C VAL A 249 -13.12 16.83 2.37
N LYS A 250 -14.28 16.74 1.69
CA LYS A 250 -15.55 16.41 2.32
C LYS A 250 -15.71 14.89 2.45
N VAL A 251 -16.03 14.38 3.64
CA VAL A 251 -16.35 12.95 3.83
C VAL A 251 -17.85 12.79 4.04
N THR A 252 -18.49 12.00 3.19
CA THR A 252 -19.95 11.84 3.13
C THR A 252 -20.36 10.38 3.34
N LEU A 253 -21.29 10.15 4.28
CA LEU A 253 -21.93 8.86 4.43
C LEU A 253 -23.09 8.74 3.42
N TYR A 254 -22.99 7.73 2.55
CA TYR A 254 -24.10 7.37 1.67
C TYR A 254 -25.27 6.74 2.47
N LYS A 255 -26.47 7.26 2.27
CA LYS A 255 -27.69 6.83 2.98
C LYS A 255 -28.78 6.24 2.07
N GLY A 256 -28.42 5.96 0.80
CA GLY A 256 -29.37 5.37 -0.15
C GLY A 256 -29.71 3.92 0.18
N THR A 257 -30.78 3.43 -0.42
CA THR A 257 -31.26 2.03 -0.29
C THR A 257 -30.55 1.07 -1.24
N GLU A 258 -30.10 1.56 -2.39
CA GLU A 258 -29.30 0.76 -3.33
C GLU A 258 -27.85 0.63 -2.84
N PRO A 259 -27.11 -0.44 -3.21
CA PRO A 259 -25.68 -0.53 -2.99
C PRO A 259 -24.94 0.68 -3.60
N LEU A 260 -23.94 1.22 -2.87
CA LEU A 260 -23.23 2.44 -3.24
C LEU A 260 -22.65 2.38 -4.67
N LEU A 261 -22.05 1.25 -5.05
CA LEU A 261 -21.45 1.07 -6.39
C LEU A 261 -22.49 1.09 -7.52
N ILE A 262 -23.73 0.68 -7.23
CA ILE A 262 -24.85 0.74 -8.19
C ILE A 262 -25.34 2.18 -8.30
N ALA A 263 -25.59 2.83 -7.17
CA ALA A 263 -26.08 4.21 -7.11
C ALA A 263 -25.11 5.22 -7.80
N MET A 264 -23.82 4.91 -7.80
CA MET A 264 -22.78 5.72 -8.46
C MET A 264 -22.46 5.26 -9.90
N ASP A 265 -23.20 4.26 -10.44
CA ASP A 265 -23.01 3.65 -11.77
C ASP A 265 -21.62 3.01 -12.02
N ILE A 266 -20.89 2.75 -10.94
CA ILE A 266 -19.53 2.18 -10.97
C ILE A 266 -19.52 0.68 -11.29
N HIS A 267 -20.59 -0.02 -10.94
CA HIS A 267 -20.70 -1.49 -11.06
C HIS A 267 -20.50 -2.02 -12.49
N LYS A 268 -20.87 -1.24 -13.50
CA LYS A 268 -20.67 -1.62 -14.93
C LYS A 268 -19.19 -1.58 -15.32
N GLU A 269 -18.49 -0.55 -14.87
CA GLU A 269 -17.06 -0.40 -15.12
C GLU A 269 -16.24 -1.48 -14.39
N ILE A 270 -16.63 -1.83 -13.15
CA ILE A 270 -16.04 -2.96 -12.41
C ILE A 270 -16.22 -4.28 -13.20
N LYS A 271 -17.44 -4.57 -13.66
CA LYS A 271 -17.69 -5.76 -14.46
C LYS A 271 -16.87 -5.79 -15.74
N ALA A 272 -16.72 -4.66 -16.42
CA ALA A 272 -15.90 -4.54 -17.61
C ALA A 272 -14.41 -4.76 -17.31
N ALA A 273 -13.89 -4.17 -16.23
CA ALA A 273 -12.51 -4.34 -15.81
C ALA A 273 -12.15 -5.76 -15.33
N LEU A 274 -13.12 -6.47 -14.77
CA LEU A 274 -12.94 -7.86 -14.32
C LEU A 274 -13.11 -8.91 -15.42
N ASN A 275 -13.59 -8.52 -16.61
CA ASN A 275 -13.66 -9.43 -17.76
C ASN A 275 -12.26 -9.66 -18.32
N VAL A 276 -11.96 -10.96 -18.60
CA VAL A 276 -10.64 -11.43 -19.11
C VAL A 276 -10.31 -10.90 -20.52
N LYS A 277 -11.30 -10.40 -21.26
CA LYS A 277 -11.11 -9.78 -22.59
C LYS A 277 -11.15 -8.26 -22.45
N VAL A 278 -9.99 -7.64 -22.38
CA VAL A 278 -9.84 -6.20 -22.58
C VAL A 278 -9.69 -5.96 -24.08
N ASN A 279 -10.68 -5.32 -24.69
CA ASN A 279 -10.50 -4.77 -26.03
C ASN A 279 -9.56 -3.55 -25.89
N MET A 280 -8.30 -3.72 -26.28
CA MET A 280 -7.38 -2.59 -26.40
C MET A 280 -7.78 -1.75 -27.60
N PRO A 281 -7.72 -0.41 -27.51
CA PRO A 281 -8.03 0.48 -28.62
C PRO A 281 -7.03 0.37 -29.76
#